data_2ea93a44d9fe34bb68efd0d7c9a75ef0
#
_entry.id   2ea93a44d9fe34bb68efd0d7c9a75ef0
#
_cell.length_a   1.000
_cell.length_b   1.000
_cell.length_c   1.000
_cell.angle_alpha   90.00
_cell.angle_beta   90.00
_cell.angle_gamma   90.00
#
_symmetry.space_group_name_H-M   'P 1'
#
loop_
_entity.id
_entity.type
_entity.pdbx_description
1 polymer ?
#
loop_
_entity_poly.entity_id
_entity_poly.type
_entity_poly.pdbx_seq_one_letter_code
_entity_poly.pdbx_strand_id
1 'polypeptide(L)'
;NSEKDIWEWWYRGKYVYYATSTDGESWETPSLGLYECNGSKDNNIACNPEGEERRLFHIIRDERDPDPQRRYKALFIGDYVRDLATSPDGFKWTMLEAPPIPSSDTSYFAYDEISGQYIATVKRGTGWGRSVWLSTSRDFVHWTKPELIMHTDEIDWDYLKAVLHAVP
;
A
#
# COMPACT_ATOMS: atom_id res chain seq x y z
N ASN A 1 -15.43 -3.79 3.55
CA ASN A 1 -16.30 -2.68 3.90
C ASN A 1 -17.56 -3.21 4.56
N SER A 2 -17.57 -3.25 5.90
CA SER A 2 -18.65 -3.82 6.70
C SER A 2 -19.95 -3.01 6.61
N GLU A 3 -19.88 -1.68 6.41
CA GLU A 3 -21.07 -0.83 6.31
C GLU A 3 -21.89 -1.13 5.06
N LYS A 4 -21.24 -1.55 3.97
CA LYS A 4 -21.88 -1.86 2.69
C LYS A 4 -22.00 -3.35 2.43
N ASP A 5 -21.42 -4.18 3.29
CA ASP A 5 -21.30 -5.63 3.13
C ASP A 5 -20.70 -6.02 1.77
N ILE A 6 -19.61 -5.35 1.39
CA ILE A 6 -18.88 -5.57 0.14
C ILE A 6 -17.39 -5.66 0.36
N TRP A 7 -16.73 -6.36 -0.53
CA TRP A 7 -15.31 -6.25 -0.77
C TRP A 7 -15.04 -5.06 -1.67
N GLU A 8 -13.98 -4.30 -1.35
CA GLU A 8 -13.49 -3.18 -2.15
C GLU A 8 -12.06 -3.47 -2.58
N TRP A 9 -11.75 -3.24 -3.84
CA TRP A 9 -10.43 -3.51 -4.38
C TRP A 9 -9.93 -2.36 -5.23
N TRP A 10 -8.81 -1.77 -4.81
CA TRP A 10 -8.04 -0.82 -5.61
C TRP A 10 -6.88 -1.57 -6.25
N TYR A 11 -6.84 -1.61 -7.57
CA TYR A 11 -5.82 -2.36 -8.30
C TYR A 11 -5.09 -1.49 -9.31
N ARG A 12 -3.81 -1.82 -9.54
CA ARG A 12 -2.93 -1.05 -10.41
C ARG A 12 -2.91 -1.58 -11.83
N GLY A 13 -3.01 -0.64 -12.79
CA GLY A 13 -2.66 -0.77 -14.19
C GLY A 13 -1.95 0.51 -14.64
N LYS A 14 -2.38 1.11 -15.75
CA LYS A 14 -1.95 2.45 -16.15
C LYS A 14 -2.33 3.48 -15.07
N TYR A 15 -3.53 3.33 -14.53
CA TYR A 15 -4.08 4.12 -13.41
C TYR A 15 -4.30 3.21 -12.20
N VAL A 16 -4.83 3.77 -11.13
CA VAL A 16 -5.44 2.99 -10.05
C VAL A 16 -6.93 2.88 -10.34
N TYR A 17 -7.41 1.68 -10.41
CA TYR A 17 -8.81 1.35 -10.69
C TYR A 17 -9.49 0.82 -9.44
N TYR A 18 -10.83 0.82 -9.46
CA TYR A 18 -11.64 0.34 -8.36
C TYR A 18 -12.62 -0.73 -8.82
N ALA A 19 -12.78 -1.75 -8.00
CA ALA A 19 -13.77 -2.79 -8.19
C ALA A 19 -14.44 -3.16 -6.85
N THR A 20 -15.63 -3.71 -6.94
CA THR A 20 -16.39 -4.22 -5.79
C THR A 20 -16.86 -5.64 -6.01
N SER A 21 -17.08 -6.36 -4.92
CA SER A 21 -17.65 -7.69 -4.94
C SER A 21 -18.48 -7.93 -3.69
N THR A 22 -19.54 -8.74 -3.79
CA THR A 22 -20.34 -9.19 -2.65
C THR A 22 -19.94 -10.59 -2.18
N ASP A 23 -19.24 -11.36 -3.01
CA ASP A 23 -18.84 -12.74 -2.75
C ASP A 23 -17.31 -12.97 -2.72
N GLY A 24 -16.53 -11.97 -3.15
CA GLY A 24 -15.08 -12.05 -3.27
C GLY A 24 -14.59 -12.80 -4.52
N GLU A 25 -15.48 -13.32 -5.34
CA GLU A 25 -15.19 -14.09 -6.55
C GLU A 25 -15.58 -13.32 -7.82
N SER A 26 -16.80 -12.78 -7.84
CA SER A 26 -17.33 -11.98 -8.96
C SER A 26 -17.14 -10.50 -8.70
N TRP A 27 -16.46 -9.80 -9.60
CA TRP A 27 -16.07 -8.40 -9.41
C TRP A 27 -16.74 -7.49 -10.42
N GLU A 28 -17.33 -6.41 -9.94
CA GLU A 28 -17.91 -5.34 -10.72
C GLU A 28 -16.99 -4.11 -10.75
N THR A 29 -16.96 -3.41 -11.88
CA THR A 29 -16.17 -2.19 -12.05
C THR A 29 -17.12 -0.99 -12.24
N PRO A 30 -17.62 -0.41 -11.13
CA PRO A 30 -18.59 0.67 -11.21
C PRO A 30 -17.98 1.91 -11.85
N SER A 31 -18.78 2.64 -12.64
CA SER A 31 -18.39 3.96 -13.13
C SER A 31 -18.31 4.94 -11.96
N LEU A 32 -17.14 5.54 -11.76
CA LEU A 32 -16.88 6.48 -10.67
C LEU A 32 -17.10 7.95 -11.10
N GLY A 33 -17.01 8.26 -12.39
CA GLY A 33 -17.15 9.61 -12.90
C GLY A 33 -16.07 10.61 -12.48
N LEU A 34 -14.96 10.12 -11.88
CA LEU A 34 -13.93 10.97 -11.26
C LEU A 34 -12.97 11.55 -12.30
N TYR A 35 -12.45 10.71 -13.18
CA TYR A 35 -11.39 11.07 -14.13
C TYR A 35 -11.83 10.83 -15.56
N GLU A 36 -11.44 11.74 -16.46
CA GLU A 36 -11.65 11.57 -17.88
C GLU A 36 -10.57 10.67 -18.49
N CYS A 37 -11.00 9.70 -19.28
CA CYS A 37 -10.11 8.85 -20.06
C CYS A 37 -10.72 8.62 -21.45
N ASN A 38 -9.97 8.90 -22.51
CA ASN A 38 -10.41 8.78 -23.90
C ASN A 38 -11.75 9.52 -24.20
N GLY A 39 -11.92 10.70 -23.62
CA GLY A 39 -13.12 11.54 -23.84
C GLY A 39 -14.36 11.11 -23.04
N SER A 40 -14.22 10.18 -22.08
CA SER A 40 -15.34 9.74 -21.24
C SER A 40 -14.93 9.65 -19.77
N LYS A 41 -15.87 9.98 -18.90
CA LYS A 41 -15.78 9.72 -17.44
C LYS A 41 -16.49 8.44 -17.02
N ASP A 42 -17.07 7.72 -17.96
CA ASP A 42 -17.68 6.42 -17.70
C ASP A 42 -16.58 5.36 -17.58
N ASN A 43 -15.94 5.34 -16.43
CA ASN A 43 -14.86 4.45 -16.09
C ASN A 43 -14.69 4.31 -14.56
N ASN A 44 -13.91 3.32 -14.14
CA ASN A 44 -13.64 3.01 -12.74
C ASN A 44 -12.25 3.49 -12.26
N ILE A 45 -11.73 4.57 -12.83
CA ILE A 45 -10.45 5.15 -12.41
C ILE A 45 -10.64 5.84 -11.05
N ALA A 46 -9.97 5.31 -10.04
CA ALA A 46 -10.05 5.77 -8.66
C ALA A 46 -8.97 6.80 -8.30
N CYS A 47 -7.81 6.73 -8.97
CA CYS A 47 -6.73 7.69 -8.84
C CYS A 47 -5.98 7.77 -10.18
N ASN A 48 -5.78 8.99 -10.67
CA ASN A 48 -5.03 9.25 -11.90
C ASN A 48 -3.64 9.79 -11.53
N PRO A 49 -2.59 9.01 -11.75
CA PRO A 49 -1.23 9.45 -11.48
C PRO A 49 -0.61 10.31 -12.59
N GLU A 50 -1.30 10.58 -13.70
CA GLU A 50 -0.78 11.47 -14.76
C GLU A 50 -0.66 12.90 -14.20
N GLY A 51 0.58 13.32 -13.97
CA GLY A 51 0.91 14.62 -13.37
C GLY A 51 1.02 14.61 -11.84
N GLU A 52 0.73 13.51 -11.17
CA GLU A 52 0.99 13.37 -9.74
C GLU A 52 2.38 12.73 -9.53
N GLU A 53 3.25 13.41 -8.81
CA GLU A 53 4.57 12.89 -8.43
C GLU A 53 4.48 11.67 -7.51
N ARG A 54 3.33 11.51 -6.84
CA ARG A 54 3.08 10.47 -5.84
C ARG A 54 2.01 9.51 -6.32
N ARG A 55 2.31 8.23 -6.29
CA ARG A 55 1.41 7.15 -6.72
C ARG A 55 0.84 6.42 -5.53
N LEU A 56 -0.48 6.28 -5.50
CA LEU A 56 -1.16 5.41 -4.56
C LEU A 56 -0.64 3.98 -4.66
N PHE A 57 -0.23 3.42 -3.53
CA PHE A 57 0.42 2.12 -3.50
C PHE A 57 -0.37 1.05 -2.74
N HIS A 58 -0.81 1.35 -1.52
CA HIS A 58 -1.55 0.42 -0.68
C HIS A 58 -2.59 1.16 0.13
N ILE A 59 -3.77 0.56 0.26
CA ILE A 59 -4.94 1.12 0.97
C ILE A 59 -5.44 0.11 1.97
N ILE A 60 -5.86 0.59 3.14
CA ILE A 60 -6.72 -0.15 4.05
C ILE A 60 -7.93 0.70 4.43
N ARG A 61 -9.06 0.06 4.73
CA ARG A 61 -10.16 0.67 5.43
C ARG A 61 -9.99 0.43 6.93
N ASP A 62 -10.05 1.49 7.70
CA ASP A 62 -9.93 1.45 9.15
C ASP A 62 -11.20 1.94 9.82
N GLU A 63 -12.01 0.99 10.27
CA GLU A 63 -13.30 1.27 10.92
C GLU A 63 -13.13 1.71 12.38
N ARG A 64 -11.93 1.56 12.96
CA ARG A 64 -11.62 1.93 14.35
C ARG A 64 -11.27 3.39 14.50
N ASP A 65 -10.82 4.06 13.43
CA ASP A 65 -10.53 5.49 13.51
C ASP A 65 -11.83 6.26 13.79
N PRO A 66 -11.90 7.01 14.91
CA PRO A 66 -13.12 7.73 15.27
C PRO A 66 -13.44 8.88 14.31
N ASP A 67 -12.45 9.37 13.57
CA ASP A 67 -12.62 10.42 12.58
C ASP A 67 -13.05 9.83 11.23
N PRO A 68 -14.28 10.07 10.75
CA PRO A 68 -14.73 9.57 9.45
C PRO A 68 -13.94 10.14 8.26
N GLN A 69 -13.25 11.27 8.43
CA GLN A 69 -12.37 11.83 7.40
C GLN A 69 -11.10 11.00 7.21
N ARG A 70 -10.81 10.09 8.13
CA ARG A 70 -9.66 9.20 8.14
C ARG A 70 -10.04 7.72 7.97
N ARG A 71 -11.24 7.45 7.50
CA ARG A 71 -11.80 6.09 7.32
C ARG A 71 -10.92 5.18 6.46
N TYR A 72 -10.26 5.73 5.45
CA TYR A 72 -9.29 5.03 4.64
C TYR A 72 -7.90 5.59 4.88
N LYS A 73 -6.92 4.71 4.90
CA LYS A 73 -5.51 5.04 5.06
C LYS A 73 -4.73 4.48 3.89
N ALA A 74 -3.75 5.23 3.40
CA ALA A 74 -2.95 4.81 2.26
C ALA A 74 -1.48 5.18 2.41
N LEU A 75 -0.67 4.37 1.73
CA LEU A 75 0.72 4.69 1.42
C LEU A 75 0.81 5.15 -0.04
N PHE A 76 1.47 6.26 -0.26
CA PHE A 76 1.83 6.77 -1.57
C PHE A 76 3.34 6.60 -1.81
N ILE A 77 3.72 6.28 -3.05
CA ILE A 77 5.13 6.19 -3.43
C ILE A 77 5.69 7.59 -3.59
N GLY A 78 6.66 7.93 -2.74
CA GLY A 78 7.58 9.03 -2.93
C GLY A 78 8.97 8.52 -3.34
N ASP A 79 9.94 9.42 -3.38
CA ASP A 79 11.33 9.08 -3.72
C ASP A 79 12.01 8.38 -2.53
N TYR A 80 12.14 7.07 -2.63
CA TYR A 80 12.64 6.17 -1.56
C TYR A 80 11.90 6.26 -0.22
N VAL A 81 10.66 6.73 -0.24
CA VAL A 81 9.81 6.86 0.94
C VAL A 81 8.37 6.42 0.64
N ARG A 82 7.58 6.28 1.70
CA ARG A 82 6.13 6.12 1.64
C ARG A 82 5.49 7.28 2.38
N ASP A 83 4.84 8.13 1.63
CA ASP A 83 4.05 9.22 2.15
C ASP A 83 2.72 8.67 2.66
N LEU A 84 2.21 9.29 3.71
CA LEU A 84 0.99 8.89 4.39
C LEU A 84 -0.18 9.75 3.94
N ALA A 85 -1.31 9.12 3.70
CA ALA A 85 -2.55 9.83 3.38
C ALA A 85 -3.76 9.20 4.02
N THR A 86 -4.80 10.01 4.23
CA THR A 86 -6.10 9.57 4.70
C THR A 86 -7.20 10.01 3.76
N SER A 87 -8.34 9.34 3.80
CA SER A 87 -9.50 9.65 2.97
C SER A 87 -10.81 9.25 3.69
N PRO A 88 -11.91 9.98 3.49
CA PRO A 88 -13.22 9.58 3.96
C PRO A 88 -13.86 8.47 3.10
N ASP A 89 -13.49 8.38 1.82
CA ASP A 89 -14.20 7.61 0.80
C ASP A 89 -13.28 6.65 -0.02
N GLY A 90 -11.96 6.72 0.16
CA GLY A 90 -10.99 5.93 -0.60
C GLY A 90 -10.65 6.52 -1.99
N PHE A 91 -11.18 7.71 -2.31
CA PHE A 91 -10.99 8.38 -3.60
C PHE A 91 -10.39 9.77 -3.46
N LYS A 92 -10.81 10.55 -2.47
CA LYS A 92 -10.29 11.88 -2.17
C LYS A 92 -9.26 11.80 -1.06
N TRP A 93 -8.00 11.92 -1.42
CA TRP A 93 -6.87 11.73 -0.50
C TRP A 93 -6.33 13.05 0.03
N THR A 94 -6.12 13.10 1.34
CA THR A 94 -5.40 14.17 2.03
C THR A 94 -4.06 13.63 2.49
N MET A 95 -2.98 14.22 1.96
CA MET A 95 -1.62 13.88 2.40
C MET A 95 -1.40 14.40 3.82
N LEU A 96 -0.80 13.57 4.66
CA LEU A 96 -0.47 13.95 6.03
C LEU A 96 0.85 14.72 6.09
N GLU A 97 0.89 15.79 6.86
CA GLU A 97 2.11 16.48 7.23
C GLU A 97 2.87 15.69 8.30
N ALA A 98 3.43 14.57 7.93
CA ALA A 98 4.12 13.64 8.82
C ALA A 98 5.40 13.11 8.16
N PRO A 99 6.41 12.72 8.94
CA PRO A 99 7.61 12.07 8.38
C PRO A 99 7.22 10.81 7.60
N PRO A 100 7.66 10.67 6.34
CA PRO A 100 7.35 9.50 5.55
C PRO A 100 8.12 8.27 6.05
N ILE A 101 7.63 7.08 5.74
CA ILE A 101 8.32 5.82 6.08
C ILE A 101 9.39 5.53 5.02
N PRO A 102 10.67 5.41 5.38
CA PRO A 102 11.73 5.08 4.42
C PRO A 102 11.53 3.70 3.80
N SER A 103 11.44 3.64 2.48
CA SER A 103 11.31 2.38 1.71
C SER A 103 11.72 2.55 0.26
N SER A 104 12.53 1.62 -0.25
CA SER A 104 13.07 1.72 -1.61
C SER A 104 12.16 1.15 -2.70
N ASP A 105 11.20 0.28 -2.37
CA ASP A 105 10.37 -0.41 -3.38
C ASP A 105 9.05 -0.86 -2.74
N THR A 106 8.76 -2.16 -2.74
CA THR A 106 7.52 -2.72 -2.20
C THR A 106 7.35 -2.47 -0.72
N SER A 107 6.15 -2.09 -0.32
CA SER A 107 5.78 -1.88 1.08
C SER A 107 4.32 -2.25 1.26
N TYR A 108 3.99 -2.82 2.39
CA TYR A 108 2.62 -3.12 2.77
C TYR A 108 2.39 -2.66 4.20
N PHE A 109 1.16 -2.37 4.54
CA PHE A 109 0.81 -2.11 5.93
C PHE A 109 -0.55 -2.72 6.25
N ALA A 110 -0.76 -2.98 7.52
CA ALA A 110 -2.02 -3.47 8.06
C ALA A 110 -2.18 -2.94 9.47
N TYR A 111 -3.37 -3.09 10.01
CA TYR A 111 -3.56 -2.95 11.45
C TYR A 111 -3.49 -4.32 12.10
N ASP A 112 -2.68 -4.45 13.12
CA ASP A 112 -2.58 -5.64 13.94
C ASP A 112 -3.51 -5.53 15.15
N GLU A 113 -4.59 -6.29 15.14
CA GLU A 113 -5.61 -6.32 16.19
C GLU A 113 -5.05 -6.80 17.53
N ILE A 114 -4.01 -7.66 17.51
CA ILE A 114 -3.43 -8.23 18.72
C ILE A 114 -2.61 -7.18 19.46
N SER A 115 -1.73 -6.49 18.75
CA SER A 115 -0.87 -5.46 19.35
C SER A 115 -1.53 -4.08 19.41
N GLY A 116 -2.65 -3.89 18.75
CA GLY A 116 -3.39 -2.62 18.72
C GLY A 116 -2.65 -1.51 18.00
N GLN A 117 -1.91 -1.83 16.93
CA GLN A 117 -1.12 -0.85 16.19
C GLN A 117 -1.05 -1.17 14.69
N TYR A 118 -0.74 -0.17 13.89
CA TYR A 118 -0.38 -0.37 12.49
C TYR A 118 1.03 -0.94 12.40
N ILE A 119 1.20 -1.90 11.51
CA ILE A 119 2.48 -2.49 11.14
C ILE A 119 2.73 -2.22 9.66
N ALA A 120 3.95 -1.85 9.30
CA ALA A 120 4.37 -1.67 7.92
C ALA A 120 5.63 -2.48 7.63
N THR A 121 5.57 -3.33 6.61
CA THR A 121 6.76 -3.96 6.06
C THR A 121 7.29 -3.11 4.92
N VAL A 122 8.57 -2.76 5.00
CA VAL A 122 9.23 -1.90 4.03
C VAL A 122 10.49 -2.57 3.49
N LYS A 123 10.80 -2.29 2.23
CA LYS A 123 12.00 -2.79 1.58
C LYS A 123 13.13 -1.80 1.75
N ARG A 124 14.25 -2.30 2.26
CA ARG A 124 15.54 -1.59 2.29
C ARG A 124 16.65 -2.57 1.96
N GLY A 125 17.77 -2.07 1.47
CA GLY A 125 18.95 -2.88 1.24
C GLY A 125 19.73 -3.15 2.52
N THR A 126 20.47 -4.26 2.52
CA THR A 126 21.52 -4.58 3.46
C THR A 126 22.77 -4.98 2.69
N GLY A 127 23.91 -5.21 3.36
CA GLY A 127 25.09 -5.79 2.73
C GLY A 127 24.86 -7.19 2.13
N TRP A 128 23.78 -7.86 2.53
CA TRP A 128 23.36 -9.19 2.06
C TRP A 128 22.33 -9.15 0.92
N GLY A 129 21.93 -7.96 0.45
CA GLY A 129 20.97 -7.80 -0.64
C GLY A 129 19.57 -7.41 -0.15
N ARG A 130 18.54 -8.12 -0.66
CA ARG A 130 17.14 -7.82 -0.33
C ARG A 130 16.82 -8.14 1.11
N SER A 131 16.05 -7.26 1.74
CA SER A 131 15.66 -7.42 3.15
C SER A 131 14.30 -6.82 3.41
N VAL A 132 13.64 -7.31 4.45
CA VAL A 132 12.38 -6.80 4.96
C VAL A 132 12.63 -6.13 6.30
N TRP A 133 12.07 -4.95 6.45
CA TRP A 133 12.16 -4.13 7.65
C TRP A 133 10.76 -3.85 8.16
N LEU A 134 10.60 -3.72 9.47
CA LEU A 134 9.34 -3.45 10.14
C LEU A 134 9.35 -2.07 10.74
N SER A 135 8.28 -1.31 10.51
CA SER A 135 7.96 -0.07 11.19
C SER A 135 6.55 -0.17 11.76
N THR A 136 6.31 0.43 12.91
CA THR A 136 5.01 0.37 13.59
C THR A 136 4.52 1.77 13.96
N SER A 137 3.19 1.92 14.10
CA SER A 137 2.55 3.16 14.52
C SER A 137 1.27 2.88 15.30
N ARG A 138 0.98 3.68 16.32
CA ARG A 138 -0.28 3.58 17.08
C ARG A 138 -1.38 4.50 16.54
N ASP A 139 -1.01 5.51 15.75
CA ASP A 139 -1.91 6.57 15.28
C ASP A 139 -1.89 6.77 13.76
N PHE A 140 -1.13 5.94 13.03
CA PHE A 140 -0.89 6.06 11.59
C PHE A 140 -0.10 7.33 11.17
N VAL A 141 0.31 8.16 12.10
CA VAL A 141 1.04 9.41 11.83
C VAL A 141 2.51 9.28 12.23
N HIS A 142 2.75 8.78 13.45
CA HIS A 142 4.08 8.63 14.02
C HIS A 142 4.54 7.18 13.89
N TRP A 143 5.52 6.95 13.01
CA TRP A 143 6.07 5.63 12.73
C TRP A 143 7.44 5.46 13.36
N THR A 144 7.70 4.28 13.89
CA THR A 144 9.03 3.93 14.41
C THR A 144 10.05 3.91 13.28
N LYS A 145 11.33 4.10 13.62
CA LYS A 145 12.41 3.82 12.68
C LYS A 145 12.33 2.35 12.26
N PRO A 146 12.38 2.04 10.96
CA PRO A 146 12.33 0.67 10.52
C PRO A 146 13.46 -0.19 11.09
N GLU A 147 13.11 -1.37 11.59
CA GLU A 147 14.02 -2.39 12.12
C GLU A 147 14.11 -3.58 11.17
N LEU A 148 15.29 -4.14 11.00
CA LEU A 148 15.54 -5.30 10.16
C LEU A 148 14.90 -6.55 10.79
N ILE A 149 14.00 -7.23 10.06
CA ILE A 149 13.33 -8.45 10.53
C ILE A 149 13.66 -9.68 9.68
N MET A 150 14.07 -9.50 8.42
CA MET A 150 14.44 -10.61 7.54
C MET A 150 15.44 -10.15 6.49
N HIS A 151 16.45 -10.95 6.27
CA HIS A 151 17.42 -10.79 5.17
C HIS A 151 17.97 -12.16 4.77
N THR A 152 18.57 -12.23 3.58
CA THR A 152 19.36 -13.39 3.14
C THR A 152 20.68 -13.47 3.94
N ASP A 153 21.18 -14.68 4.17
CA ASP A 153 22.45 -14.93 4.86
C ASP A 153 23.46 -15.72 3.97
N GLU A 154 24.56 -16.17 4.57
CA GLU A 154 25.59 -16.94 3.85
C GLU A 154 25.05 -18.27 3.33
N ILE A 155 24.13 -18.92 4.04
CA ILE A 155 23.54 -20.19 3.64
C ILE A 155 22.69 -20.01 2.38
N ASP A 156 21.90 -18.95 2.31
CA ASP A 156 21.12 -18.59 1.14
C ASP A 156 22.03 -18.33 -0.09
N TRP A 157 23.15 -17.63 0.13
CA TRP A 157 24.13 -17.34 -0.92
C TRP A 157 24.84 -18.59 -1.42
N ASP A 158 25.24 -19.50 -0.55
CA ASP A 158 25.90 -20.74 -0.91
C ASP A 158 24.94 -21.67 -1.65
N TYR A 159 23.67 -21.74 -1.22
CA TYR A 159 22.63 -22.45 -1.95
C TYR A 159 22.41 -21.86 -3.36
N LEU A 160 22.30 -20.55 -3.48
CA LEU A 160 22.11 -19.87 -4.76
C LEU A 160 23.29 -20.13 -5.71
N LYS A 161 24.54 -20.05 -5.22
CA LYS A 161 25.74 -20.38 -6.02
C LYS A 161 25.69 -21.83 -6.52
N ALA A 162 25.35 -22.77 -5.65
CA ALA A 162 25.25 -24.17 -5.99
C ALA A 162 24.19 -24.41 -7.10
N VAL A 163 23.03 -23.76 -6.99
CA VAL A 163 21.97 -23.85 -8.01
C VAL A 163 22.38 -23.22 -9.33
N LEU A 164 22.98 -22.03 -9.30
CA LEU A 164 23.43 -21.35 -10.53
C LEU A 164 24.56 -22.11 -11.26
N HIS A 165 25.42 -22.80 -10.53
CA HIS A 165 26.46 -23.66 -11.13
C HIS A 165 25.93 -25.01 -11.60
N ALA A 166 24.76 -25.44 -11.15
CA ALA A 166 24.10 -26.67 -11.57
C ALA A 166 23.24 -26.52 -12.84
N VAL A 167 23.03 -25.27 -13.30
CA VAL A 167 22.31 -24.99 -14.56
C VAL A 167 23.33 -24.97 -15.69
N PRO A 168 23.24 -25.88 -16.66
CA PRO A 168 24.19 -25.98 -17.82
C PRO A 168 24.10 -24.77 -18.75
#